data_c6718623bf6dc5df7f398219328bceb6
#
_entry.id   c6718623bf6dc5df7f398219328bceb6
#
_cell.length_a   1.000
_cell.length_b   1.000
_cell.length_c   1.000
_cell.angle_alpha   90.00
_cell.angle_beta   90.00
_cell.angle_gamma   90.00
#
_symmetry.space_group_name_H-M   'P 1'
#
loop_
_entity.id
_entity.type
_entity.pdbx_description
1 polymer ?
#
loop_
_entity_poly.entity_id
_entity_poly.type
_entity_poly.pdbx_seq_one_letter_code
_entity_poly.pdbx_strand_id
1 'polypeptide(L)'
;SQQTCCGALFQHRGELHHAATLAQQNKVVFEKLKLDSIISTASGCGVQLLESGVGNDNCPVIDINQFLVTAEGWKGVKIASLPQTILVHDPCSLRNVLAGHEYAYQLISLIPDAQVIPLAGNDQCCGAAGTYFIEQSGVANILREGKVSAVMSNESLYLVTSNVGCALYMADGLYEKGVSIEVMHPVTLLARQMGLQL
;
A
#
# COMPACT_ATOMS: atom_id res chain seq x y z
N SER A 1 11.57 -17.70 9.59
CA SER A 1 11.46 -17.45 8.14
C SER A 1 12.83 -17.11 7.58
N GLN A 2 13.17 -17.64 6.42
CA GLN A 2 14.40 -17.29 5.69
C GLN A 2 14.13 -16.22 4.62
N GLN A 3 12.91 -15.69 4.58
CA GLN A 3 12.52 -14.58 3.72
C GLN A 3 13.33 -13.33 4.06
N THR A 4 13.76 -12.60 3.04
CA THR A 4 14.53 -11.36 3.14
C THR A 4 13.74 -10.17 2.61
N CYS A 5 14.39 -8.99 2.56
CA CYS A 5 13.84 -7.81 1.87
C CYS A 5 13.52 -8.13 0.40
N CYS A 6 12.48 -7.52 -0.17
CA CYS A 6 12.12 -7.68 -1.58
C CYS A 6 13.19 -7.13 -2.56
N GLY A 7 14.03 -6.20 -2.11
CA GLY A 7 15.07 -5.60 -2.93
C GLY A 7 14.65 -4.33 -3.68
N ALA A 8 13.41 -3.85 -3.55
CA ALA A 8 12.89 -2.71 -4.30
C ALA A 8 13.75 -1.44 -4.16
N LEU A 9 14.25 -1.12 -2.95
CA LEU A 9 15.09 0.05 -2.73
C LEU A 9 16.41 -0.03 -3.53
N PHE A 10 17.04 -1.20 -3.58
CA PHE A 10 18.24 -1.43 -4.39
C PHE A 10 17.93 -1.31 -5.88
N GLN A 11 16.81 -1.87 -6.33
CA GLN A 11 16.34 -1.77 -7.71
C GLN A 11 16.17 -0.30 -8.13
N HIS A 12 15.51 0.51 -7.32
CA HIS A 12 15.28 1.93 -7.59
C HIS A 12 16.56 2.77 -7.58
N ARG A 13 17.61 2.34 -6.89
CA ARG A 13 18.94 2.98 -6.89
C ARG A 13 19.85 2.51 -8.01
N GLY A 14 19.41 1.56 -8.85
CA GLY A 14 20.23 0.96 -9.88
C GLY A 14 21.25 -0.06 -9.35
N GLU A 15 21.17 -0.44 -8.08
CA GLU A 15 22.00 -1.48 -7.45
C GLU A 15 21.50 -2.88 -7.80
N LEU A 16 21.44 -3.17 -9.10
CA LEU A 16 20.75 -4.34 -9.67
C LEU A 16 21.27 -5.69 -9.14
N HIS A 17 22.56 -5.78 -8.85
CA HIS A 17 23.16 -6.99 -8.31
C HIS A 17 22.63 -7.33 -6.91
N HIS A 18 22.50 -6.33 -6.03
CA HIS A 18 21.93 -6.51 -4.70
C HIS A 18 20.44 -6.86 -4.77
N ALA A 19 19.69 -6.16 -5.63
CA ALA A 19 18.28 -6.47 -5.86
C ALA A 19 18.09 -7.91 -6.34
N ALA A 20 18.86 -8.36 -7.33
CA ALA A 20 18.80 -9.72 -7.86
C ALA A 20 19.18 -10.79 -6.82
N THR A 21 20.17 -10.52 -5.96
CA THR A 21 20.56 -11.43 -4.88
C THR A 21 19.40 -11.66 -3.89
N LEU A 22 18.72 -10.58 -3.47
CA LEU A 22 17.58 -10.67 -2.56
C LEU A 22 16.39 -11.37 -3.22
N ALA A 23 16.10 -11.08 -4.49
CA ALA A 23 15.06 -11.73 -5.26
C ALA A 23 15.31 -13.25 -5.35
N GLN A 24 16.55 -13.67 -5.66
CA GLN A 24 16.91 -15.08 -5.73
C GLN A 24 16.78 -15.79 -4.39
N GLN A 25 17.16 -15.13 -3.28
CA GLN A 25 16.96 -15.70 -1.93
C GLN A 25 15.48 -15.92 -1.63
N ASN A 26 14.63 -14.93 -1.89
CA ASN A 26 13.19 -15.04 -1.69
C ASN A 26 12.59 -16.13 -2.60
N LYS A 27 12.99 -16.19 -3.87
CA LYS A 27 12.54 -17.22 -4.80
C LYS A 27 12.81 -18.63 -4.28
N VAL A 28 14.05 -18.91 -3.85
CA VAL A 28 14.43 -20.21 -3.27
C VAL A 28 13.61 -20.56 -2.03
N VAL A 29 13.29 -19.56 -1.21
CA VAL A 29 12.47 -19.78 -0.01
C VAL A 29 11.02 -20.12 -0.38
N PHE A 30 10.39 -19.37 -1.27
CA PHE A 30 9.01 -19.58 -1.64
C PHE A 30 8.80 -20.83 -2.49
N GLU A 31 9.73 -21.18 -3.37
CA GLU A 31 9.68 -22.43 -4.17
C GLU A 31 9.70 -23.70 -3.30
N LYS A 32 10.33 -23.66 -2.12
CA LYS A 32 10.33 -24.78 -1.17
C LYS A 32 8.99 -24.97 -0.46
N LEU A 33 8.16 -23.94 -0.48
CA LEU A 33 6.84 -23.94 0.15
C LEU A 33 5.81 -24.23 -0.95
N LYS A 34 4.86 -25.10 -0.67
CA LYS A 34 3.73 -25.35 -1.57
C LYS A 34 2.68 -24.26 -1.30
N LEU A 35 2.83 -23.12 -1.96
CA LEU A 35 1.98 -21.96 -1.77
C LEU A 35 1.01 -21.81 -2.94
N ASP A 36 -0.22 -21.43 -2.64
CA ASP A 36 -1.21 -21.03 -3.65
C ASP A 36 -0.99 -19.58 -4.11
N SER A 37 -0.42 -18.72 -3.25
CA SER A 37 -0.11 -17.32 -3.57
C SER A 37 0.91 -16.72 -2.59
N ILE A 38 1.54 -15.63 -2.99
CA ILE A 38 2.39 -14.77 -2.14
C ILE A 38 1.63 -13.47 -1.92
N ILE A 39 1.28 -13.18 -0.66
CA ILE A 39 0.51 -11.99 -0.31
C ILE A 39 1.47 -10.86 0.08
N SER A 40 1.33 -9.70 -0.57
CA SER A 40 2.09 -8.50 -0.24
C SER A 40 1.20 -7.45 0.43
N THR A 41 1.67 -6.90 1.54
CA THR A 41 1.02 -5.77 2.25
C THR A 41 1.58 -4.41 1.85
N ALA A 42 2.55 -4.37 0.93
CA ALA A 42 3.14 -3.14 0.43
C ALA A 42 3.28 -3.22 -1.09
N SER A 43 2.55 -2.40 -1.82
CA SER A 43 2.47 -2.45 -3.28
C SER A 43 3.84 -2.34 -3.96
N GLY A 44 4.79 -1.53 -3.44
CA GLY A 44 6.15 -1.45 -3.97
C GLY A 44 6.93 -2.77 -3.83
N CYS A 45 6.76 -3.50 -2.72
CA CYS A 45 7.32 -4.83 -2.55
C CYS A 45 6.63 -5.84 -3.48
N GLY A 46 5.30 -5.76 -3.62
CA GLY A 46 4.54 -6.61 -4.53
C GLY A 46 5.02 -6.51 -5.97
N VAL A 47 5.22 -5.29 -6.47
CA VAL A 47 5.79 -5.04 -7.80
C VAL A 47 7.18 -5.68 -7.94
N GLN A 48 8.07 -5.44 -6.97
CA GLN A 48 9.42 -5.99 -7.02
C GLN A 48 9.43 -7.51 -7.05
N LEU A 49 8.59 -8.17 -6.25
CA LEU A 49 8.47 -9.63 -6.24
C LEU A 49 7.92 -10.16 -7.56
N LEU A 50 6.95 -9.47 -8.16
CA LEU A 50 6.38 -9.83 -9.46
C LEU A 50 7.42 -9.69 -10.57
N GLU A 51 8.06 -8.52 -10.71
CA GLU A 51 9.00 -8.21 -11.78
C GLU A 51 10.29 -9.03 -11.70
N SER A 52 10.71 -9.43 -10.50
CA SER A 52 11.88 -10.29 -10.30
C SER A 52 11.57 -11.79 -10.49
N GLY A 53 10.34 -12.16 -10.85
CA GLY A 53 9.96 -13.54 -11.11
C GLY A 53 9.96 -14.42 -9.86
N VAL A 54 9.73 -13.86 -8.68
CA VAL A 54 9.55 -14.61 -7.44
C VAL A 54 8.20 -15.31 -7.43
N GLY A 55 7.14 -14.65 -7.92
CA GLY A 55 5.86 -15.27 -8.21
C GLY A 55 5.77 -15.80 -9.66
N ASN A 56 4.79 -16.64 -9.93
CA ASN A 56 4.47 -17.18 -11.25
C ASN A 56 2.96 -17.47 -11.37
N ASP A 57 2.51 -18.00 -12.51
CA ASP A 57 1.09 -18.27 -12.77
C ASP A 57 0.47 -19.26 -11.77
N ASN A 58 1.25 -20.19 -11.23
CA ASN A 58 0.80 -21.18 -10.24
C ASN A 58 0.89 -20.67 -8.79
N CYS A 59 1.66 -19.62 -8.55
CA CYS A 59 1.83 -18.97 -7.26
C CYS A 59 1.97 -17.45 -7.47
N PRO A 60 0.87 -16.75 -7.76
CA PRO A 60 0.91 -15.32 -8.07
C PRO A 60 1.25 -14.47 -6.83
N VAL A 61 1.86 -13.31 -7.08
CA VAL A 61 1.98 -12.25 -6.07
C VAL A 61 0.70 -11.43 -6.07
N ILE A 62 0.01 -11.38 -4.95
CA ILE A 62 -1.30 -10.74 -4.80
C ILE A 62 -1.22 -9.64 -3.73
N ASP A 63 -1.80 -8.49 -3.98
CA ASP A 63 -1.99 -7.46 -2.95
C ASP A 63 -2.99 -7.94 -1.88
N ILE A 64 -2.73 -7.60 -0.62
CA ILE A 64 -3.56 -8.05 0.52
C ILE A 64 -5.01 -7.57 0.39
N ASN A 65 -5.28 -6.37 -0.17
CA ASN A 65 -6.65 -5.90 -0.35
C ASN A 65 -7.38 -6.78 -1.38
N GLN A 66 -6.72 -7.12 -2.49
CA GLN A 66 -7.26 -8.04 -3.49
C GLN A 66 -7.55 -9.40 -2.86
N PHE A 67 -6.58 -9.96 -2.15
CA PHE A 67 -6.75 -11.25 -1.48
C PHE A 67 -7.96 -11.26 -0.54
N LEU A 68 -8.10 -10.24 0.30
CA LEU A 68 -9.21 -10.16 1.26
C LEU A 68 -10.58 -9.95 0.58
N VAL A 69 -10.65 -9.11 -0.45
CA VAL A 69 -11.91 -8.86 -1.17
C VAL A 69 -12.38 -10.11 -1.92
N THR A 70 -11.44 -10.89 -2.49
CA THR A 70 -11.76 -12.13 -3.22
C THR A 70 -11.92 -13.34 -2.31
N ALA A 71 -11.52 -13.24 -1.04
CA ALA A 71 -11.66 -14.33 -0.07
C ALA A 71 -13.13 -14.63 0.25
N GLU A 72 -13.45 -15.90 0.37
CA GLU A 72 -14.73 -16.34 0.94
C GLU A 72 -14.70 -16.21 2.47
N GLY A 73 -15.85 -15.96 3.09
CA GLY A 73 -15.96 -16.01 4.56
C GLY A 73 -16.33 -14.70 5.25
N TRP A 74 -16.65 -13.66 4.52
CA TRP A 74 -17.15 -12.40 5.10
C TRP A 74 -18.55 -12.51 5.72
N LYS A 75 -19.31 -13.57 5.39
CA LYS A 75 -20.64 -13.80 5.92
C LYS A 75 -20.61 -13.99 7.45
N GLY A 76 -21.28 -13.09 8.18
CA GLY A 76 -21.34 -13.14 9.64
C GLY A 76 -20.18 -12.47 10.36
N VAL A 77 -19.20 -11.93 9.65
CA VAL A 77 -18.15 -11.09 10.24
C VAL A 77 -18.78 -9.79 10.75
N LYS A 78 -18.52 -9.46 12.01
CA LYS A 78 -19.00 -8.21 12.63
C LYS A 78 -17.98 -7.10 12.35
N ILE A 79 -18.44 -6.03 11.72
CA ILE A 79 -17.66 -4.83 11.44
C ILE A 79 -18.40 -3.66 12.07
N ALA A 80 -17.76 -2.93 12.97
CA ALA A 80 -18.35 -1.76 13.61
C ALA A 80 -18.55 -0.62 12.59
N SER A 81 -19.66 0.10 12.72
CA SER A 81 -19.95 1.28 11.91
C SER A 81 -18.89 2.39 12.14
N LEU A 82 -18.55 3.09 11.07
CA LEU A 82 -17.65 4.26 11.08
C LEU A 82 -18.26 5.36 10.19
N PRO A 83 -19.17 6.21 10.70
CA PRO A 83 -19.80 7.27 9.93
C PRO A 83 -18.85 8.45 9.71
N GLN A 84 -17.76 8.20 8.99
CA GLN A 84 -16.68 9.13 8.71
C GLN A 84 -16.29 9.08 7.22
N THR A 85 -15.75 10.19 6.72
CA THR A 85 -15.10 10.23 5.42
C THR A 85 -13.72 9.57 5.52
N ILE A 86 -13.41 8.66 4.61
CA ILE A 86 -12.14 7.96 4.49
C ILE A 86 -11.56 8.29 3.12
N LEU A 87 -10.43 8.99 3.12
CA LEU A 87 -9.68 9.28 1.89
C LEU A 87 -8.84 8.07 1.50
N VAL A 88 -8.90 7.66 0.25
CA VAL A 88 -8.10 6.56 -0.28
C VAL A 88 -7.06 7.10 -1.25
N HIS A 89 -5.79 6.92 -0.91
CA HIS A 89 -4.66 7.19 -1.81
C HIS A 89 -4.30 5.92 -2.57
N ASP A 90 -4.23 6.03 -3.90
CA ASP A 90 -3.80 4.95 -4.79
C ASP A 90 -2.28 5.03 -5.02
N PRO A 91 -1.47 4.14 -4.42
CA PRO A 91 -0.05 4.08 -4.76
C PRO A 91 0.16 3.82 -6.24
N CYS A 92 1.08 4.54 -6.88
CA CYS A 92 1.35 4.39 -8.32
C CYS A 92 1.75 2.95 -8.69
N SER A 93 2.48 2.25 -7.83
CA SER A 93 2.81 0.84 -7.98
C SER A 93 1.57 -0.08 -7.99
N LEU A 94 0.60 0.18 -7.10
CA LEU A 94 -0.64 -0.59 -7.06
C LEU A 94 -1.53 -0.28 -8.25
N ARG A 95 -1.62 1.01 -8.66
CA ARG A 95 -2.48 1.46 -9.74
C ARG A 95 -1.95 1.04 -11.12
N ASN A 96 -0.66 1.30 -11.39
CA ASN A 96 -0.11 1.23 -12.75
C ASN A 96 0.54 -0.13 -13.07
N VAL A 97 0.97 -0.89 -12.05
CA VAL A 97 1.64 -2.18 -12.26
C VAL A 97 0.78 -3.35 -11.81
N LEU A 98 0.34 -3.34 -10.55
CA LEU A 98 -0.49 -4.44 -10.02
C LEU A 98 -1.97 -4.33 -10.45
N ALA A 99 -2.41 -3.18 -10.97
CA ALA A 99 -3.79 -2.90 -11.39
C ALA A 99 -4.85 -3.25 -10.32
N GLY A 100 -4.47 -3.15 -9.03
CA GLY A 100 -5.26 -3.63 -7.89
C GLY A 100 -5.81 -2.52 -6.98
N HIS A 101 -5.77 -1.24 -7.39
CA HIS A 101 -6.16 -0.12 -6.53
C HIS A 101 -7.64 -0.14 -6.15
N GLU A 102 -8.53 -0.63 -7.01
CA GLU A 102 -9.97 -0.73 -6.75
C GLU A 102 -10.31 -1.63 -5.55
N TYR A 103 -9.45 -2.60 -5.24
CA TYR A 103 -9.70 -3.49 -4.10
C TYR A 103 -9.60 -2.78 -2.75
N ALA A 104 -8.81 -1.71 -2.65
CA ALA A 104 -8.78 -0.91 -1.43
C ALA A 104 -10.12 -0.23 -1.16
N TYR A 105 -10.78 0.31 -2.19
CA TYR A 105 -12.12 0.90 -2.08
C TYR A 105 -13.16 -0.14 -1.70
N GLN A 106 -13.15 -1.30 -2.38
CA GLN A 106 -14.07 -2.39 -2.08
C GLN A 106 -13.91 -2.87 -0.64
N LEU A 107 -12.66 -3.03 -0.16
CA LEU A 107 -12.38 -3.48 1.20
C LEU A 107 -12.89 -2.50 2.26
N ILE A 108 -12.63 -1.20 2.09
CA ILE A 108 -13.07 -0.16 3.02
C ILE A 108 -14.59 0.01 2.98
N SER A 109 -15.22 -0.22 1.83
CA SER A 109 -16.70 -0.18 1.71
C SER A 109 -17.41 -1.30 2.46
N LEU A 110 -16.69 -2.29 3.00
CA LEU A 110 -17.27 -3.27 3.94
C LEU A 110 -17.57 -2.65 5.33
N ILE A 111 -17.00 -1.49 5.64
CA ILE A 111 -17.22 -0.79 6.91
C ILE A 111 -18.56 -0.04 6.80
N PRO A 112 -19.58 -0.38 7.64
CA PRO A 112 -20.87 0.29 7.58
C PRO A 112 -20.75 1.81 7.81
N ASP A 113 -21.54 2.57 7.07
CA ASP A 113 -21.65 4.04 7.13
C ASP A 113 -20.40 4.82 6.72
N ALA A 114 -19.30 4.13 6.33
CA ALA A 114 -18.08 4.79 5.85
C ALA A 114 -18.32 5.47 4.49
N GLN A 115 -17.89 6.73 4.37
CA GLN A 115 -17.87 7.47 3.10
C GLN A 115 -16.49 7.34 2.47
N VAL A 116 -16.35 6.47 1.48
CA VAL A 116 -15.06 6.18 0.82
C VAL A 116 -14.87 7.11 -0.37
N ILE A 117 -13.85 7.96 -0.31
CA ILE A 117 -13.60 8.99 -1.32
C ILE A 117 -12.16 8.84 -1.85
N PRO A 118 -11.95 8.82 -3.19
CA PRO A 118 -10.61 8.85 -3.75
C PRO A 118 -9.91 10.18 -3.44
N LEU A 119 -8.63 10.11 -3.05
CA LEU A 119 -7.83 11.32 -2.87
C LEU A 119 -7.62 12.00 -4.24
N ALA A 120 -7.85 13.30 -4.30
CA ALA A 120 -7.62 14.04 -5.53
C ALA A 120 -6.16 13.92 -6.00
N GLY A 121 -5.96 13.81 -7.31
CA GLY A 121 -4.64 13.63 -7.91
C GLY A 121 -4.05 12.22 -7.75
N ASN A 122 -4.86 11.18 -7.54
CA ASN A 122 -4.41 9.78 -7.41
C ASN A 122 -3.69 9.24 -8.67
N ASP A 123 -3.81 9.92 -9.80
CA ASP A 123 -3.04 9.67 -11.03
C ASP A 123 -1.57 10.10 -10.95
N GLN A 124 -1.20 10.89 -9.92
CA GLN A 124 0.15 11.40 -9.72
C GLN A 124 0.87 10.64 -8.59
N CYS A 125 2.21 10.59 -8.67
CA CYS A 125 3.05 10.02 -7.62
C CYS A 125 3.01 10.90 -6.35
N CYS A 126 3.18 10.27 -5.17
CA CYS A 126 3.34 10.98 -3.90
C CYS A 126 4.76 11.51 -3.65
N GLY A 127 5.73 11.16 -4.49
CA GLY A 127 7.14 11.54 -4.34
C GLY A 127 8.02 10.54 -3.56
N ALA A 128 7.45 9.53 -2.92
CA ALA A 128 8.16 8.60 -2.03
C ALA A 128 8.75 7.36 -2.75
N ALA A 129 9.14 7.47 -4.03
CA ALA A 129 9.67 6.34 -4.79
C ALA A 129 11.08 5.95 -4.31
N GLY A 130 11.22 4.82 -3.62
CA GLY A 130 12.50 4.35 -3.12
C GLY A 130 13.20 5.37 -2.22
N THR A 131 14.42 5.80 -2.60
CA THR A 131 15.20 6.84 -1.93
C THR A 131 15.08 8.22 -2.59
N TYR A 132 14.20 8.34 -3.60
CA TYR A 132 14.04 9.56 -4.41
C TYR A 132 13.74 10.80 -3.57
N PHE A 133 12.93 10.67 -2.52
CA PHE A 133 12.60 11.79 -1.62
C PHE A 133 13.81 12.32 -0.82
N ILE A 134 14.88 11.53 -0.69
CA ILE A 134 16.15 11.94 -0.08
C ILE A 134 17.07 12.56 -1.15
N GLU A 135 17.20 11.88 -2.28
CA GLU A 135 18.17 12.24 -3.35
C GLU A 135 17.69 13.41 -4.21
N GLN A 136 16.37 13.52 -4.40
CA GLN A 136 15.71 14.53 -5.24
C GLN A 136 14.60 15.25 -4.45
N SER A 137 14.91 15.69 -3.23
CA SER A 137 13.96 16.24 -2.28
C SER A 137 13.13 17.41 -2.83
N GLY A 138 13.71 18.25 -3.70
CA GLY A 138 13.00 19.38 -4.29
C GLY A 138 11.76 18.96 -5.08
N VAL A 139 11.90 18.02 -6.01
CA VAL A 139 10.79 17.50 -6.81
C VAL A 139 9.86 16.62 -5.98
N ALA A 140 10.41 15.77 -5.12
CA ALA A 140 9.63 14.92 -4.25
C ALA A 140 8.69 15.72 -3.33
N ASN A 141 9.19 16.82 -2.76
CA ASN A 141 8.38 17.69 -1.91
C ASN A 141 7.23 18.37 -2.68
N ILE A 142 7.44 18.80 -3.94
CA ILE A 142 6.36 19.35 -4.77
C ILE A 142 5.25 18.31 -4.97
N LEU A 143 5.60 17.05 -5.23
CA LEU A 143 4.64 15.96 -5.38
C LEU A 143 3.90 15.68 -4.05
N ARG A 144 4.62 15.66 -2.93
CA ARG A 144 4.04 15.52 -1.58
C ARG A 144 3.06 16.62 -1.25
N GLU A 145 3.45 17.88 -1.49
CA GLU A 145 2.59 19.05 -1.23
C GLU A 145 1.26 18.97 -1.98
N GLY A 146 1.26 18.47 -3.23
CA GLY A 146 0.02 18.22 -3.97
C GLY A 146 -0.91 17.25 -3.23
N LYS A 147 -0.37 16.17 -2.67
CA LYS A 147 -1.14 15.19 -1.88
C LYS A 147 -1.62 15.76 -0.55
N VAL A 148 -0.74 16.45 0.16
CA VAL A 148 -1.05 17.11 1.44
C VAL A 148 -2.18 18.14 1.25
N SER A 149 -2.09 18.97 0.22
CA SER A 149 -3.13 19.94 -0.11
C SER A 149 -4.47 19.28 -0.45
N ALA A 150 -4.44 18.16 -1.18
CA ALA A 150 -5.65 17.40 -1.48
C ALA A 150 -6.30 16.80 -0.21
N VAL A 151 -5.51 16.33 0.75
CA VAL A 151 -6.02 15.89 2.05
C VAL A 151 -6.63 17.06 2.82
N MET A 152 -5.94 18.20 2.91
CA MET A 152 -6.39 19.39 3.64
C MET A 152 -7.67 20.01 3.07
N SER A 153 -7.98 19.75 1.79
CA SER A 153 -9.22 20.22 1.15
C SER A 153 -10.45 19.38 1.54
N ASN A 154 -10.28 18.37 2.40
CA ASN A 154 -11.34 17.49 2.85
C ASN A 154 -11.41 17.47 4.38
N GLU A 155 -12.63 17.39 4.91
CA GLU A 155 -12.87 17.16 6.34
C GLU A 155 -12.84 15.65 6.61
N SER A 156 -11.65 15.05 6.66
CA SER A 156 -11.46 13.63 6.93
C SER A 156 -10.50 13.41 8.09
N LEU A 157 -10.77 12.37 8.87
CA LEU A 157 -9.90 11.90 9.96
C LEU A 157 -8.99 10.74 9.53
N TYR A 158 -9.24 10.15 8.35
CA TYR A 158 -8.57 8.95 7.88
C TYR A 158 -8.06 9.08 6.46
N LEU A 159 -6.79 8.79 6.28
CA LEU A 159 -6.17 8.59 4.98
C LEU A 159 -5.62 7.17 4.91
N VAL A 160 -6.12 6.35 3.98
CA VAL A 160 -5.62 4.99 3.80
C VAL A 160 -4.80 4.85 2.53
N THR A 161 -3.72 4.08 2.62
CA THR A 161 -2.82 3.78 1.48
C THR A 161 -2.12 2.45 1.66
N SER A 162 -1.97 1.68 0.57
CA SER A 162 -1.36 0.35 0.55
C SER A 162 0.16 0.38 0.30
N ASN A 163 0.83 1.50 0.55
CA ASN A 163 2.27 1.61 0.40
C ASN A 163 2.88 2.37 1.57
N VAL A 164 3.75 1.71 2.32
CA VAL A 164 4.38 2.27 3.52
C VAL A 164 5.21 3.53 3.23
N GLY A 165 5.92 3.60 2.10
CA GLY A 165 6.67 4.79 1.71
C GLY A 165 5.77 5.99 1.49
N CYS A 166 4.65 5.81 0.76
CA CYS A 166 3.65 6.85 0.57
C CYS A 166 3.01 7.26 1.91
N ALA A 167 2.67 6.28 2.77
CA ALA A 167 2.07 6.54 4.07
C ALA A 167 2.95 7.45 4.94
N LEU A 168 4.22 7.07 5.11
CA LEU A 168 5.17 7.80 5.94
C LEU A 168 5.44 9.21 5.39
N TYR A 169 5.64 9.32 4.06
CA TYR A 169 5.98 10.60 3.45
C TYR A 169 4.81 11.60 3.45
N MET A 170 3.59 11.12 3.23
CA MET A 170 2.40 11.97 3.36
C MET A 170 2.11 12.32 4.82
N ALA A 171 2.26 11.37 5.76
CA ALA A 171 2.08 11.62 7.18
C ALA A 171 3.03 12.70 7.71
N ASP A 172 4.31 12.65 7.29
CA ASP A 172 5.30 13.67 7.61
C ASP A 172 4.88 15.06 7.09
N GLY A 173 4.47 15.16 5.82
CA GLY A 173 4.00 16.43 5.25
C GLY A 173 2.74 16.97 5.91
N LEU A 174 1.81 16.12 6.34
CA LEU A 174 0.62 16.50 7.11
C LEU A 174 0.99 17.00 8.51
N TYR A 175 1.92 16.30 9.16
CA TYR A 175 2.46 16.72 10.47
C TYR A 175 3.13 18.10 10.40
N GLU A 176 3.95 18.37 9.38
CA GLU A 176 4.56 19.69 9.13
C GLU A 176 3.53 20.82 9.00
N LYS A 177 2.33 20.51 8.48
CA LYS A 177 1.21 21.46 8.34
C LYS A 177 0.31 21.53 9.58
N GLY A 178 0.59 20.76 10.64
CA GLY A 178 -0.23 20.71 11.84
C GLY A 178 -1.59 20.03 11.64
N VAL A 179 -1.72 19.18 10.61
CA VAL A 179 -2.95 18.45 10.30
C VAL A 179 -2.99 17.15 11.10
N SER A 180 -4.05 16.99 11.91
CA SER A 180 -4.29 15.78 12.68
C SER A 180 -5.19 14.83 11.90
N ILE A 181 -4.58 13.88 11.18
CA ILE A 181 -5.26 12.82 10.44
C ILE A 181 -4.52 11.50 10.65
N GLU A 182 -5.25 10.40 10.76
CA GLU A 182 -4.63 9.08 10.86
C GLU A 182 -4.31 8.54 9.46
N VAL A 183 -3.02 8.32 9.19
CA VAL A 183 -2.55 7.68 7.94
C VAL A 183 -2.24 6.22 8.21
N MET A 184 -2.93 5.30 7.53
CA MET A 184 -2.76 3.87 7.78
C MET A 184 -3.02 3.01 6.54
N HIS A 185 -2.76 1.70 6.67
CA HIS A 185 -3.11 0.73 5.64
C HIS A 185 -4.63 0.43 5.67
N PRO A 186 -5.31 0.21 4.50
CA PRO A 186 -6.73 -0.14 4.46
C PRO A 186 -7.09 -1.32 5.38
N VAL A 187 -6.28 -2.37 5.37
CA VAL A 187 -6.48 -3.55 6.23
C VAL A 187 -6.41 -3.20 7.72
N THR A 188 -5.57 -2.25 8.11
CA THR A 188 -5.46 -1.79 9.50
C THR A 188 -6.75 -1.13 9.96
N LEU A 189 -7.34 -0.28 9.12
CA LEU A 189 -8.62 0.36 9.44
C LEU A 189 -9.74 -0.68 9.56
N LEU A 190 -9.84 -1.60 8.61
CA LEU A 190 -10.84 -2.66 8.65
C LEU A 190 -10.67 -3.55 9.90
N ALA A 191 -9.44 -4.00 10.19
CA ALA A 191 -9.16 -4.83 11.36
C ALA A 191 -9.54 -4.14 12.68
N ARG A 192 -9.31 -2.82 12.77
CA ARG A 192 -9.75 -1.99 13.90
C ARG A 192 -11.28 -2.00 14.06
N GLN A 193 -12.03 -1.88 12.96
CA GLN A 193 -13.49 -1.94 12.98
C GLN A 193 -14.03 -3.36 13.29
N MET A 194 -13.23 -4.39 13.07
CA MET A 194 -13.52 -5.77 13.51
C MET A 194 -13.20 -6.02 14.99
N GLY A 195 -12.64 -5.04 15.70
CA GLY A 195 -12.24 -5.16 17.11
C GLY A 195 -10.96 -5.97 17.31
N LEU A 196 -10.14 -6.15 16.27
CA LEU A 196 -8.85 -6.80 16.39
C LEU A 196 -7.83 -5.84 17.02
N GLN A 197 -7.08 -6.34 18.00
CA GLN A 197 -5.93 -5.60 18.57
C GLN A 197 -4.76 -5.71 17.59
N LEU A 198 -4.17 -4.56 17.24
CA LEU A 198 -3.06 -4.43 16.30
C LEU A 198 -1.77 -4.07 17.03
#